data_b3741869f0bff10bf395a06b8d38fd27
#
_entry.id   b3741869f0bff10bf395a06b8d38fd27
#
_cell.length_a   1.000
_cell.length_b   1.000
_cell.length_c   1.000
_cell.angle_alpha   90.00
_cell.angle_beta   90.00
_cell.angle_gamma   90.00
#
_symmetry.space_group_name_H-M   'P 1'
#
loop_
_entity.id
_entity.type
_entity.pdbx_description
1 polymer ?
#
loop_
_entity_poly.entity_id
_entity_poly.type
_entity_poly.pdbx_seq_one_letter_code
_entity_poly.pdbx_strand_id
1 'polypeptide(L)'
;MDHRIGHENRLHVRTLIVRAMFVTFEGIDGSGKTTQAELLAEALRAEGRGVVATREPGGTPLGEQVRKLLLNGADMSAWAEAALFAAARAELVERVIAPALEAGRHVVCDRYIDSSLAYQGIARRLGVEEVLELNRPAIRGLLPDQTFLVLVDPATAAARSRSSDRIEREGEDFHRTVDRAYRELATMFPDRITTVDGEQRMGEIAEEIFGRIRQLS
;
A
#
# COMPACT_ATOMS: atom_id res chain seq x y z
N MET A 1 65.37 12.33 -20.89
CA MET A 1 64.28 11.44 -21.24
C MET A 1 63.27 11.47 -20.12
N ASP A 2 62.23 12.23 -20.34
CA ASP A 2 61.25 12.64 -19.33
C ASP A 2 60.04 11.74 -19.47
N HIS A 3 59.72 10.92 -18.48
CA HIS A 3 58.51 10.08 -18.44
C HIS A 3 57.55 10.68 -17.45
N ARG A 4 56.64 11.51 -17.96
CA ARG A 4 55.45 11.95 -17.24
C ARG A 4 54.43 10.81 -17.16
N ILE A 5 54.20 10.33 -15.94
CA ILE A 5 53.15 9.38 -15.63
C ILE A 5 51.85 10.20 -15.45
N GLY A 6 50.89 9.97 -16.36
CA GLY A 6 49.57 10.57 -16.31
C GLY A 6 48.77 10.01 -15.11
N HIS A 7 48.35 10.93 -14.22
CA HIS A 7 47.35 10.62 -13.19
C HIS A 7 45.99 10.51 -13.85
N GLU A 8 45.52 9.28 -14.06
CA GLU A 8 44.11 9.02 -14.35
C GLU A 8 43.26 9.35 -13.09
N ASN A 9 42.55 10.44 -13.19
CA ASN A 9 41.60 10.90 -12.19
C ASN A 9 40.34 10.02 -12.30
N ARG A 10 40.31 8.86 -11.62
CA ARG A 10 39.13 8.05 -11.49
C ARG A 10 38.15 8.78 -10.59
N LEU A 11 37.20 9.49 -11.19
CA LEU A 11 36.00 9.98 -10.53
C LEU A 11 35.25 8.78 -9.95
N HIS A 12 35.43 8.53 -8.65
CA HIS A 12 34.57 7.63 -7.90
C HIS A 12 33.20 8.29 -7.79
N VAL A 13 32.31 8.00 -8.75
CA VAL A 13 30.90 8.27 -8.57
C VAL A 13 30.45 7.37 -7.43
N ARG A 14 30.33 7.92 -6.24
CA ARG A 14 29.61 7.29 -5.14
C ARG A 14 28.15 7.22 -5.58
N THR A 15 27.76 6.10 -6.18
CA THR A 15 26.36 5.76 -6.32
C THR A 15 25.80 5.66 -4.91
N LEU A 16 25.08 6.67 -4.48
CA LEU A 16 24.25 6.57 -3.27
C LEU A 16 23.31 5.41 -3.54
N ILE A 17 23.53 4.29 -2.88
CA ILE A 17 22.59 3.16 -2.91
C ILE A 17 21.36 3.64 -2.15
N VAL A 18 20.39 4.17 -2.87
CA VAL A 18 19.09 4.50 -2.30
C VAL A 18 18.43 3.18 -1.93
N ARG A 19 18.12 3.02 -0.64
CA ARG A 19 17.46 1.81 -0.14
C ARG A 19 16.10 1.67 -0.83
N ALA A 20 15.82 0.47 -1.35
CA ALA A 20 14.48 0.15 -1.84
C ALA A 20 13.46 0.30 -0.71
N MET A 21 12.33 0.91 -0.98
CA MET A 21 11.26 1.15 -0.01
C MET A 21 10.00 0.42 -0.42
N PHE A 22 9.27 -0.09 0.57
CA PHE A 22 7.93 -0.61 0.44
C PHE A 22 6.93 0.41 0.97
N VAL A 23 6.14 1.01 0.09
CA VAL A 23 5.16 2.06 0.40
C VAL A 23 3.76 1.56 0.09
N THR A 24 2.82 1.78 1.00
CA THR A 24 1.42 1.41 0.82
C THR A 24 0.50 2.62 0.93
N PHE A 25 -0.65 2.53 0.27
CA PHE A 25 -1.72 3.52 0.33
C PHE A 25 -2.98 2.88 0.88
N GLU A 26 -3.57 3.53 1.87
CA GLU A 26 -4.75 3.05 2.58
C GLU A 26 -5.83 4.13 2.65
N GLY A 27 -7.06 3.72 2.95
CA GLY A 27 -8.22 4.59 3.05
C GLY A 27 -9.47 3.92 2.48
N ILE A 28 -10.64 4.50 2.74
CA ILE A 28 -11.92 4.03 2.18
C ILE A 28 -11.96 4.18 0.66
N ASP A 29 -12.88 3.50 0.00
CA ASP A 29 -13.05 3.64 -1.45
C ASP A 29 -13.54 5.04 -1.79
N GLY A 30 -13.02 5.61 -2.88
CA GLY A 30 -13.24 7.01 -3.23
C GLY A 30 -12.29 8.01 -2.54
N SER A 31 -11.39 7.59 -1.64
CA SER A 31 -10.43 8.48 -0.98
C SER A 31 -9.37 9.07 -1.92
N GLY A 32 -9.12 8.43 -3.07
CA GLY A 32 -8.07 8.85 -4.00
C GLY A 32 -6.75 8.11 -3.85
N LYS A 33 -6.67 7.12 -2.94
CA LYS A 33 -5.46 6.31 -2.67
C LYS A 33 -4.83 5.71 -3.94
N THR A 34 -5.63 5.13 -4.84
CA THR A 34 -5.15 4.52 -6.09
C THR A 34 -4.45 5.55 -6.97
N THR A 35 -5.06 6.72 -7.14
CA THR A 35 -4.47 7.84 -7.90
C THR A 35 -3.16 8.30 -7.30
N GLN A 36 -3.08 8.42 -5.97
CA GLN A 36 -1.85 8.85 -5.29
C GLN A 36 -0.75 7.79 -5.38
N ALA A 37 -1.11 6.51 -5.33
CA ALA A 37 -0.16 5.41 -5.54
C ALA A 37 0.43 5.44 -6.95
N GLU A 38 -0.40 5.67 -7.97
CA GLU A 38 0.03 5.81 -9.37
C GLU A 38 0.96 7.00 -9.55
N LEU A 39 0.58 8.18 -9.03
CA LEU A 39 1.39 9.41 -9.10
C LEU A 39 2.75 9.25 -8.41
N LEU A 40 2.80 8.62 -7.24
CA LEU A 40 4.07 8.34 -6.57
C LEU A 40 4.94 7.40 -7.43
N ALA A 41 4.37 6.33 -7.96
CA ALA A 41 5.11 5.39 -8.80
C ALA A 41 5.67 6.06 -10.07
N GLU A 42 4.90 6.95 -10.70
CA GLU A 42 5.35 7.73 -11.86
C GLU A 42 6.46 8.71 -11.50
N ALA A 43 6.33 9.45 -10.39
CA ALA A 43 7.33 10.39 -9.92
C ALA A 43 8.67 9.70 -9.61
N LEU A 44 8.64 8.55 -8.95
CA LEU A 44 9.84 7.77 -8.67
C LEU A 44 10.50 7.23 -9.95
N ARG A 45 9.71 6.79 -10.94
CA ARG A 45 10.21 6.37 -12.26
C ARG A 45 10.84 7.54 -13.03
N ALA A 46 10.25 8.73 -12.94
CA ALA A 46 10.80 9.93 -13.56
C ALA A 46 12.16 10.33 -12.97
N GLU A 47 12.44 9.97 -11.70
CA GLU A 47 13.76 10.10 -11.09
C GLU A 47 14.74 8.95 -11.48
N GLY A 48 14.34 8.06 -12.39
CA GLY A 48 15.17 6.93 -12.83
C GLY A 48 15.20 5.76 -11.83
N ARG A 49 14.30 5.72 -10.85
CA ARG A 49 14.23 4.63 -9.86
C ARG A 49 13.45 3.43 -10.44
N GLY A 50 13.91 2.23 -10.11
CA GLY A 50 13.14 1.01 -10.40
C GLY A 50 11.91 0.93 -9.49
N VAL A 51 10.71 0.81 -10.05
CA VAL A 51 9.45 0.78 -9.28
C VAL A 51 8.54 -0.32 -9.75
N VAL A 52 8.02 -1.11 -8.82
CA VAL A 52 6.90 -2.03 -9.00
C VAL A 52 5.67 -1.40 -8.36
N ALA A 53 4.64 -1.13 -9.17
CA ALA A 53 3.32 -0.73 -8.70
C ALA A 53 2.39 -1.94 -8.70
N THR A 54 1.68 -2.16 -7.60
CA THR A 54 0.77 -3.30 -7.42
C THR A 54 -0.42 -2.92 -6.52
N ARG A 55 -1.33 -3.87 -6.27
CA ARG A 55 -2.50 -3.64 -5.42
C ARG A 55 -2.98 -4.92 -4.73
N GLU A 56 -3.73 -4.76 -3.67
CA GLU A 56 -4.48 -5.84 -3.02
C GLU A 56 -6.01 -5.60 -3.02
N PRO A 57 -6.81 -6.67 -3.09
CA PRO A 57 -6.41 -8.01 -3.52
C PRO A 57 -6.10 -8.00 -5.02
N GLY A 58 -5.08 -8.80 -5.45
CA GLY A 58 -4.69 -8.84 -6.87
C GLY A 58 -3.18 -8.92 -7.09
N GLY A 59 -2.73 -8.39 -8.24
CA GLY A 59 -1.32 -8.27 -8.58
C GLY A 59 -0.62 -9.56 -9.00
N THR A 60 -1.30 -10.71 -8.93
CA THR A 60 -0.82 -12.02 -9.41
C THR A 60 -1.98 -12.79 -10.03
N PRO A 61 -1.74 -13.80 -10.88
CA PRO A 61 -2.83 -14.60 -11.46
C PRO A 61 -3.76 -15.21 -10.40
N LEU A 62 -3.21 -15.75 -9.30
CA LEU A 62 -4.01 -16.26 -8.17
C LEU A 62 -4.73 -15.12 -7.45
N GLY A 63 -4.02 -14.03 -7.16
CA GLY A 63 -4.60 -12.86 -6.50
C GLY A 63 -5.80 -12.28 -7.26
N GLU A 64 -5.75 -12.24 -8.60
CA GLU A 64 -6.89 -11.76 -9.42
C GLU A 64 -8.09 -12.74 -9.39
N GLN A 65 -7.87 -14.04 -9.25
CA GLN A 65 -8.95 -15.01 -9.05
C GLN A 65 -9.59 -14.82 -7.67
N VAL A 66 -8.78 -14.69 -6.63
CA VAL A 66 -9.24 -14.40 -5.27
C VAL A 66 -9.99 -13.07 -5.22
N ARG A 67 -9.50 -12.02 -5.90
CA ARG A 67 -10.19 -10.74 -6.04
C ARG A 67 -11.61 -10.91 -6.58
N LYS A 68 -11.79 -11.71 -7.62
CA LYS A 68 -13.13 -11.99 -8.19
C LYS A 68 -14.06 -12.65 -7.16
N LEU A 69 -13.54 -13.60 -6.37
CA LEU A 69 -14.30 -14.26 -5.30
C LEU A 69 -14.69 -13.26 -4.19
N LEU A 70 -13.73 -12.43 -3.75
CA LEU A 70 -13.95 -11.46 -2.69
C LEU A 70 -14.94 -10.36 -3.06
N LEU A 71 -14.85 -9.82 -4.28
CA LEU A 71 -15.62 -8.65 -4.70
C LEU A 71 -16.94 -9.01 -5.39
N ASN A 72 -16.97 -10.13 -6.14
CA ASN A 72 -18.13 -10.51 -6.97
C ASN A 72 -18.71 -11.87 -6.59
N GLY A 73 -18.15 -12.55 -5.61
CA GLY A 73 -18.61 -13.85 -5.14
C GLY A 73 -19.89 -13.76 -4.27
N ALA A 74 -20.33 -14.91 -3.83
CA ALA A 74 -21.41 -15.02 -2.84
C ALA A 74 -20.95 -14.49 -1.47
N ASP A 75 -21.92 -14.25 -0.58
CA ASP A 75 -21.63 -13.91 0.81
C ASP A 75 -20.80 -15.01 1.48
N MET A 76 -19.92 -14.58 2.34
CA MET A 76 -18.99 -15.48 3.04
C MET A 76 -18.82 -15.07 4.49
N SER A 77 -18.38 -15.99 5.32
CA SER A 77 -18.05 -15.68 6.72
C SER A 77 -16.86 -14.73 6.81
N ALA A 78 -16.79 -13.94 7.87
CA ALA A 78 -15.70 -13.00 8.08
C ALA A 78 -14.31 -13.68 8.08
N TRP A 79 -14.21 -14.89 8.66
CA TRP A 79 -12.96 -15.66 8.63
C TRP A 79 -12.60 -16.17 7.23
N ALA A 80 -13.58 -16.58 6.41
CA ALA A 80 -13.32 -16.97 5.02
C ALA A 80 -12.82 -15.76 4.20
N GLU A 81 -13.44 -14.59 4.41
CA GLU A 81 -13.00 -13.33 3.79
C GLU A 81 -11.54 -13.01 4.19
N ALA A 82 -11.23 -13.02 5.49
CA ALA A 82 -9.88 -12.76 5.99
C ALA A 82 -8.84 -13.76 5.44
N ALA A 83 -9.17 -15.04 5.39
CA ALA A 83 -8.28 -16.08 4.86
C ALA A 83 -8.02 -15.92 3.37
N LEU A 84 -9.03 -15.51 2.57
CA LEU A 84 -8.85 -15.23 1.14
C LEU A 84 -7.96 -14.01 0.91
N PHE A 85 -8.11 -12.94 1.70
CA PHE A 85 -7.17 -11.80 1.64
C PHE A 85 -5.75 -12.23 1.99
N ALA A 86 -5.58 -13.03 3.06
CA ALA A 86 -4.27 -13.54 3.46
C ALA A 86 -3.63 -14.43 2.38
N ALA A 87 -4.41 -15.30 1.72
CA ALA A 87 -3.92 -16.15 0.64
C ALA A 87 -3.46 -15.33 -0.58
N ALA A 88 -4.24 -14.32 -1.01
CA ALA A 88 -3.86 -13.43 -2.10
C ALA A 88 -2.58 -12.64 -1.76
N ARG A 89 -2.45 -12.18 -0.51
CA ARG A 89 -1.29 -11.45 0.01
C ARG A 89 -0.05 -12.34 0.04
N ALA A 90 -0.18 -13.58 0.50
CA ALA A 90 0.95 -14.52 0.52
C ALA A 90 1.57 -14.70 -0.87
N GLU A 91 0.73 -14.89 -1.88
CA GLU A 91 1.18 -15.01 -3.29
C GLU A 91 1.79 -13.71 -3.81
N LEU A 92 1.21 -12.55 -3.48
CA LEU A 92 1.73 -11.26 -3.88
C LEU A 92 3.11 -10.97 -3.24
N VAL A 93 3.26 -11.26 -1.96
CA VAL A 93 4.53 -11.11 -1.25
C VAL A 93 5.61 -11.99 -1.86
N GLU A 94 5.32 -13.28 -2.04
CA GLU A 94 6.27 -14.27 -2.54
C GLU A 94 6.70 -14.00 -3.99
N ARG A 95 5.75 -13.62 -4.86
CA ARG A 95 6.00 -13.52 -6.31
C ARG A 95 6.37 -12.12 -6.78
N VAL A 96 6.00 -11.08 -6.04
CA VAL A 96 6.11 -9.70 -6.53
C VAL A 96 6.88 -8.82 -5.56
N ILE A 97 6.42 -8.70 -4.30
CA ILE A 97 6.95 -7.69 -3.38
C ILE A 97 8.37 -8.04 -2.95
N ALA A 98 8.59 -9.23 -2.38
CA ALA A 98 9.90 -9.63 -1.89
C ALA A 98 10.96 -9.63 -3.01
N PRO A 99 10.74 -10.25 -4.20
CA PRO A 99 11.71 -10.21 -5.29
C PRO A 99 12.00 -8.79 -5.81
N ALA A 100 11.01 -7.88 -5.77
CA ALA A 100 11.22 -6.51 -6.19
C ALA A 100 12.15 -5.77 -5.22
N LEU A 101 11.92 -5.89 -3.92
CA LEU A 101 12.73 -5.29 -2.88
C LEU A 101 14.16 -5.86 -2.87
N GLU A 102 14.31 -7.18 -3.02
CA GLU A 102 15.60 -7.86 -3.15
C GLU A 102 16.40 -7.38 -4.37
N ALA A 103 15.69 -7.05 -5.46
CA ALA A 103 16.30 -6.46 -6.66
C ALA A 103 16.57 -4.95 -6.56
N GLY A 104 16.41 -4.35 -5.37
CA GLY A 104 16.63 -2.92 -5.14
C GLY A 104 15.57 -2.02 -5.78
N ARG A 105 14.39 -2.55 -6.10
CA ARG A 105 13.28 -1.77 -6.67
C ARG A 105 12.29 -1.35 -5.58
N HIS A 106 11.83 -0.11 -5.63
CA HIS A 106 10.74 0.35 -4.77
C HIS A 106 9.46 -0.42 -5.10
N VAL A 107 8.63 -0.64 -4.07
CA VAL A 107 7.29 -1.20 -4.23
C VAL A 107 6.28 -0.16 -3.76
N VAL A 108 5.30 0.16 -4.60
CA VAL A 108 4.14 0.99 -4.28
C VAL A 108 2.89 0.13 -4.41
N CYS A 109 2.17 -0.05 -3.31
CA CYS A 109 1.01 -0.95 -3.25
C CYS A 109 -0.26 -0.19 -2.83
N ASP A 110 -1.31 -0.28 -3.64
CA ASP A 110 -2.64 0.18 -3.27
C ASP A 110 -3.30 -0.88 -2.40
N ARG A 111 -3.40 -0.62 -1.10
CA ARG A 111 -3.79 -1.50 0.00
C ARG A 111 -2.77 -2.60 0.33
N TYR A 112 -2.72 -2.95 1.61
CA TYR A 112 -1.94 -4.06 2.13
C TYR A 112 -2.55 -4.56 3.45
N ILE A 113 -1.71 -4.96 4.41
CA ILE A 113 -2.14 -5.53 5.70
C ILE A 113 -3.10 -4.61 6.48
N ASP A 114 -2.91 -3.29 6.42
CA ASP A 114 -3.73 -2.35 7.18
C ASP A 114 -5.19 -2.34 6.73
N SER A 115 -5.46 -2.62 5.44
CA SER A 115 -6.82 -2.91 4.96
C SER A 115 -7.43 -4.10 5.70
N SER A 116 -6.71 -5.21 5.87
CA SER A 116 -7.24 -6.38 6.58
C SER A 116 -7.46 -6.10 8.08
N LEU A 117 -6.58 -5.32 8.71
CA LEU A 117 -6.76 -4.93 10.12
C LEU A 117 -8.00 -4.04 10.28
N ALA A 118 -8.23 -3.09 9.37
CA ALA A 118 -9.40 -2.21 9.40
C ALA A 118 -10.71 -2.95 9.09
N TYR A 119 -10.75 -3.68 7.97
CA TYR A 119 -11.96 -4.33 7.49
C TYR A 119 -12.29 -5.60 8.29
N GLN A 120 -11.37 -6.57 8.33
CA GLN A 120 -11.63 -7.86 8.98
C GLN A 120 -11.40 -7.76 10.50
N GLY A 121 -10.32 -7.13 10.93
CA GLY A 121 -9.98 -7.01 12.35
C GLY A 121 -11.01 -6.21 13.12
N ILE A 122 -11.24 -4.97 12.73
CA ILE A 122 -12.12 -4.04 13.48
C ILE A 122 -13.55 -4.10 12.96
N ALA A 123 -13.80 -3.83 11.69
CA ALA A 123 -15.17 -3.69 11.18
C ALA A 123 -15.95 -5.02 11.19
N ARG A 124 -15.32 -6.15 10.83
CA ARG A 124 -15.89 -7.50 10.96
C ARG A 124 -15.75 -8.08 12.38
N ARG A 125 -15.08 -7.37 13.32
CA ARG A 125 -14.92 -7.77 14.73
C ARG A 125 -14.18 -9.10 14.94
N LEU A 126 -13.25 -9.44 14.05
CA LEU A 126 -12.42 -10.63 14.23
C LEU A 126 -11.29 -10.43 15.23
N GLY A 127 -10.96 -9.16 15.56
CA GLY A 127 -9.80 -8.80 16.36
C GLY A 127 -8.58 -8.44 15.50
N VAL A 128 -7.89 -7.35 15.88
CA VAL A 128 -6.71 -6.87 15.16
C VAL A 128 -5.56 -7.87 15.28
N GLU A 129 -5.36 -8.41 16.49
CA GLU A 129 -4.29 -9.37 16.78
C GLU A 129 -4.52 -10.69 16.05
N GLU A 130 -5.76 -11.20 16.07
CA GLU A 130 -6.13 -12.45 15.40
C GLU A 130 -5.95 -12.35 13.87
N VAL A 131 -6.33 -11.21 13.28
CA VAL A 131 -6.12 -10.99 11.83
C VAL A 131 -4.64 -10.81 11.51
N LEU A 132 -3.86 -10.19 12.39
CA LEU A 132 -2.41 -10.08 12.22
C LEU A 132 -1.74 -11.45 12.30
N GLU A 133 -2.13 -12.31 13.25
CA GLU A 133 -1.63 -13.67 13.36
C GLU A 133 -1.95 -14.51 12.11
N LEU A 134 -3.18 -14.41 11.59
CA LEU A 134 -3.57 -15.07 10.34
C LEU A 134 -2.66 -14.62 9.16
N ASN A 135 -2.26 -13.36 9.15
CA ASN A 135 -1.43 -12.79 8.09
C ASN A 135 0.07 -12.96 8.31
N ARG A 136 0.52 -13.35 9.51
CA ARG A 136 1.96 -13.49 9.83
C ARG A 136 2.74 -14.33 8.80
N PRO A 137 2.28 -15.55 8.43
CA PRO A 137 2.95 -16.32 7.38
C PRO A 137 2.86 -15.68 5.99
N ALA A 138 1.77 -14.97 5.71
CA ALA A 138 1.55 -14.32 4.42
C ALA A 138 2.52 -13.13 4.20
N ILE A 139 2.71 -12.30 5.21
CA ILE A 139 3.59 -11.12 5.10
C ILE A 139 5.07 -11.46 5.28
N ARG A 140 5.44 -12.58 5.89
CA ARG A 140 6.83 -13.01 6.10
C ARG A 140 7.71 -11.93 6.74
N GLY A 141 7.14 -11.14 7.63
CA GLY A 141 7.81 -10.02 8.28
C GLY A 141 7.94 -8.75 7.41
N LEU A 142 7.45 -8.76 6.18
CA LEU A 142 7.45 -7.57 5.31
C LEU A 142 6.29 -6.65 5.69
N LEU A 143 6.58 -5.64 6.47
CA LEU A 143 5.71 -4.51 6.71
C LEU A 143 6.14 -3.33 5.82
N PRO A 144 5.23 -2.44 5.46
CA PRO A 144 5.59 -1.22 4.74
C PRO A 144 6.56 -0.36 5.53
N ASP A 145 7.56 0.22 4.85
CA ASP A 145 8.40 1.27 5.42
C ASP A 145 7.57 2.53 5.71
N GLN A 146 6.56 2.79 4.86
CA GLN A 146 5.63 3.90 5.00
C GLN A 146 4.25 3.52 4.46
N THR A 147 3.21 3.82 5.22
CA THR A 147 1.81 3.77 4.78
C THR A 147 1.25 5.19 4.74
N PHE A 148 0.68 5.60 3.61
CA PHE A 148 -0.10 6.82 3.49
C PHE A 148 -1.58 6.50 3.62
N LEU A 149 -2.18 6.97 4.69
CA LEU A 149 -3.62 6.88 4.92
C LEU A 149 -4.30 8.14 4.39
N VAL A 150 -4.97 8.01 3.25
CA VAL A 150 -5.69 9.12 2.61
C VAL A 150 -7.07 9.23 3.23
N LEU A 151 -7.29 10.29 4.01
CA LEU A 151 -8.52 10.58 4.73
C LEU A 151 -9.39 11.54 3.93
N VAL A 152 -10.65 11.20 3.79
CA VAL A 152 -11.70 12.07 3.24
C VAL A 152 -12.96 11.93 4.07
N ASP A 153 -13.86 12.90 3.98
CA ASP A 153 -15.20 12.73 4.53
C ASP A 153 -15.91 11.54 3.85
N PRO A 154 -16.56 10.63 4.60
CA PRO A 154 -17.23 9.46 4.03
C PRO A 154 -18.29 9.80 2.96
N ALA A 155 -19.00 10.94 3.07
CA ALA A 155 -19.95 11.37 2.05
C ALA A 155 -19.23 11.81 0.75
N THR A 156 -18.09 12.49 0.88
CA THR A 156 -17.21 12.82 -0.26
C THR A 156 -16.69 11.55 -0.94
N ALA A 157 -16.23 10.59 -0.15
CA ALA A 157 -15.74 9.31 -0.65
C ALA A 157 -16.84 8.54 -1.40
N ALA A 158 -18.04 8.44 -0.85
CA ALA A 158 -19.20 7.80 -1.47
C ALA A 158 -19.59 8.47 -2.81
N ALA A 159 -19.53 9.80 -2.88
CA ALA A 159 -19.81 10.53 -4.12
C ALA A 159 -18.75 10.29 -5.23
N ARG A 160 -17.50 9.99 -4.85
CA ARG A 160 -16.40 9.71 -5.76
C ARG A 160 -16.31 8.23 -6.14
N SER A 161 -16.78 7.32 -5.27
CA SER A 161 -16.74 5.87 -5.52
C SER A 161 -17.70 5.49 -6.65
N ARG A 162 -17.22 4.63 -7.55
CA ARG A 162 -18.02 4.02 -8.64
C ARG A 162 -18.15 2.50 -8.45
N SER A 163 -17.60 1.98 -7.35
CA SER A 163 -17.68 0.55 -7.05
C SER A 163 -19.08 0.19 -6.56
N SER A 164 -19.50 -1.02 -6.88
CA SER A 164 -20.74 -1.63 -6.38
C SER A 164 -20.52 -3.10 -6.02
N ASP A 165 -19.29 -3.42 -5.60
CA ASP A 165 -18.91 -4.78 -5.26
C ASP A 165 -19.55 -5.25 -3.93
N ARG A 166 -19.27 -6.49 -3.54
CA ARG A 166 -19.85 -7.11 -2.34
C ARG A 166 -19.55 -6.32 -1.05
N ILE A 167 -18.31 -5.81 -0.92
CA ILE A 167 -17.89 -5.08 0.27
C ILE A 167 -18.51 -3.69 0.29
N GLU A 168 -18.60 -3.01 -0.86
CA GLU A 168 -19.26 -1.72 -0.99
C GLU A 168 -20.76 -1.78 -0.65
N ARG A 169 -21.43 -2.93 -0.85
CA ARG A 169 -22.84 -3.12 -0.51
C ARG A 169 -23.12 -3.32 0.99
N GLU A 170 -22.10 -3.34 1.86
CA GLU A 170 -22.28 -3.50 3.32
C GLU A 170 -22.99 -2.33 4.02
N GLY A 171 -23.18 -1.21 3.30
CA GLY A 171 -23.91 -0.05 3.80
C GLY A 171 -23.06 0.97 4.56
N GLU A 172 -23.64 2.14 4.80
CA GLU A 172 -22.92 3.30 5.34
C GLU A 172 -22.32 3.09 6.74
N ASP A 173 -23.01 2.35 7.62
CA ASP A 173 -22.53 2.10 8.99
C ASP A 173 -21.24 1.27 9.00
N PHE A 174 -21.14 0.32 8.09
CA PHE A 174 -19.93 -0.46 7.89
C PHE A 174 -18.77 0.44 7.42
N HIS A 175 -19.00 1.26 6.41
CA HIS A 175 -17.98 2.17 5.87
C HIS A 175 -17.54 3.22 6.88
N ARG A 176 -18.46 3.76 7.70
CA ARG A 176 -18.11 4.63 8.83
C ARG A 176 -17.27 3.90 9.88
N THR A 177 -17.54 2.61 10.09
CA THR A 177 -16.74 1.80 11.02
C THR A 177 -15.33 1.57 10.46
N VAL A 178 -15.19 1.31 9.17
CA VAL A 178 -13.88 1.17 8.49
C VAL A 178 -13.09 2.47 8.53
N ASP A 179 -13.72 3.64 8.28
CA ASP A 179 -13.03 4.93 8.40
C ASP A 179 -12.47 5.14 9.82
N ARG A 180 -13.29 4.88 10.85
CA ARG A 180 -12.84 4.96 12.25
C ARG A 180 -11.71 3.97 12.54
N ALA A 181 -11.80 2.75 12.00
CA ALA A 181 -10.78 1.72 12.16
C ALA A 181 -9.42 2.17 11.59
N TYR A 182 -9.40 2.78 10.41
CA TYR A 182 -8.18 3.33 9.85
C TYR A 182 -7.56 4.43 10.71
N ARG A 183 -8.38 5.33 11.27
CA ARG A 183 -7.89 6.38 12.19
C ARG A 183 -7.33 5.78 13.48
N GLU A 184 -7.94 4.73 13.99
CA GLU A 184 -7.44 3.98 15.15
C GLU A 184 -6.08 3.33 14.83
N LEU A 185 -5.95 2.66 13.70
CA LEU A 185 -4.69 2.07 13.24
C LEU A 185 -3.58 3.12 13.07
N ALA A 186 -3.89 4.30 12.55
CA ALA A 186 -2.91 5.38 12.46
C ALA A 186 -2.41 5.84 13.84
N THR A 187 -3.26 5.79 14.86
CA THR A 187 -2.87 6.06 16.26
C THR A 187 -2.05 4.92 16.87
N MET A 188 -2.35 3.67 16.49
CA MET A 188 -1.62 2.49 16.98
C MET A 188 -0.23 2.35 16.36
N PHE A 189 -0.05 2.82 15.10
CA PHE A 189 1.20 2.66 14.34
C PHE A 189 1.72 4.01 13.80
N PRO A 190 1.95 5.03 14.66
CA PRO A 190 2.27 6.40 14.22
C PRO A 190 3.62 6.51 13.50
N ASP A 191 4.56 5.62 13.78
CA ASP A 191 5.88 5.61 13.14
C ASP A 191 5.82 5.16 11.67
N ARG A 192 4.79 4.41 11.30
CA ARG A 192 4.63 3.81 9.99
C ARG A 192 3.48 4.40 9.17
N ILE A 193 2.39 4.79 9.82
CA ILE A 193 1.19 5.32 9.15
C ILE A 193 1.17 6.84 9.25
N THR A 194 1.22 7.50 8.11
CA THR A 194 1.03 8.96 7.99
C THR A 194 -0.32 9.25 7.38
N THR A 195 -1.11 10.07 8.05
CA THR A 195 -2.38 10.56 7.52
C THR A 195 -2.15 11.69 6.53
N VAL A 196 -2.90 11.70 5.44
CA VAL A 196 -2.89 12.72 4.39
C VAL A 196 -4.32 13.20 4.17
N ASP A 197 -4.50 14.51 4.05
CA ASP A 197 -5.81 15.10 3.78
C ASP A 197 -6.19 14.95 2.31
N GLY A 198 -7.10 14.01 2.03
CA GLY A 198 -7.61 13.70 0.69
C GLY A 198 -8.65 14.68 0.15
N GLU A 199 -9.00 15.74 0.90
CA GLU A 199 -9.86 16.83 0.44
C GLU A 199 -9.06 17.90 -0.33
N GLN A 200 -7.74 17.92 -0.20
CA GLN A 200 -6.86 18.83 -0.94
C GLN A 200 -6.85 18.52 -2.44
N ARG A 201 -6.25 19.41 -3.23
CA ARG A 201 -6.07 19.15 -4.66
C ARG A 201 -5.11 17.98 -4.88
N MET A 202 -5.43 17.15 -5.84
CA MET A 202 -4.69 15.92 -6.17
C MET A 202 -3.18 16.14 -6.29
N GLY A 203 -2.75 17.24 -6.92
CA GLY A 203 -1.33 17.58 -7.08
C GLY A 203 -0.65 17.98 -5.78
N GLU A 204 -1.35 18.70 -4.88
CA GLU A 204 -0.81 19.10 -3.57
C GLU A 204 -0.55 17.88 -2.69
N ILE A 205 -1.50 16.93 -2.70
CA ILE A 205 -1.35 15.65 -2.01
C ILE A 205 -0.13 14.87 -2.57
N ALA A 206 0.00 14.82 -3.90
CA ALA A 206 1.12 14.13 -4.54
C ALA A 206 2.48 14.75 -4.18
N GLU A 207 2.57 16.09 -4.14
CA GLU A 207 3.78 16.82 -3.74
C GLU A 207 4.16 16.55 -2.28
N GLU A 208 3.17 16.57 -1.37
CA GLU A 208 3.37 16.23 0.05
C GLU A 208 3.92 14.81 0.22
N ILE A 209 3.26 13.82 -0.40
CA ILE A 209 3.66 12.40 -0.34
C ILE A 209 5.08 12.21 -0.89
N PHE A 210 5.35 12.77 -2.06
CA PHE A 210 6.64 12.65 -2.71
C PHE A 210 7.77 13.33 -1.91
N GLY A 211 7.48 14.52 -1.36
CA GLY A 211 8.41 15.24 -0.48
C GLY A 211 8.78 14.39 0.75
N ARG A 212 7.82 13.68 1.34
CA ARG A 212 8.06 12.81 2.47
C ARG A 212 8.89 11.57 2.10
N ILE A 213 8.63 10.94 0.97
CA ILE A 213 9.42 9.80 0.48
C ILE A 213 10.87 10.20 0.22
N ARG A 214 11.13 11.39 -0.32
CA ARG A 214 12.49 11.92 -0.50
C ARG A 214 13.27 12.12 0.80
N GLN A 215 12.58 12.42 1.91
CA GLN A 215 13.22 12.58 3.22
C GLN A 215 13.60 11.22 3.86
N LEU A 216 12.93 10.14 3.47
CA LEU A 216 13.15 8.79 3.97
C LEU A 216 14.18 8.00 3.12
N SER A 217 14.48 8.48 1.91
CA SER A 217 15.42 7.89 0.94
C SER A 217 16.79 8.56 1.03
#